data_ca7c2d2e29c263fd4d3a25e0a38a38ca
#
_entry.id   ca7c2d2e29c263fd4d3a25e0a38a38ca
#
_cell.length_a   1.000
_cell.length_b   1.000
_cell.length_c   1.000
_cell.angle_alpha   90.00
_cell.angle_beta   90.00
_cell.angle_gamma   90.00
#
_symmetry.space_group_name_H-M   'P 1'
#
loop_
_entity.id
_entity.type
_entity.pdbx_description
1 polymer ?
#
loop_
_entity_poly.entity_id
_entity_poly.type
_entity_poly.pdbx_seq_one_letter_code
_entity_poly.pdbx_strand_id
1 'polypeptide(L)'
;MIAVHDLAKQYHVGDTTVHALRGVTLSIAAGEFVTVVGPSGSGKSTFMHILGCLDRPTAGRYLLNDRDVSSLPLDELARVRNETIGFVFQGFNLLARTPAVENVELPLLYTRQGVVKARERRERAMAALEAVGLTDRASHHPNQLSGGQQQRVAIARALVTQPSLLLADEPTGNLDSSTSHEVMEIFAGLCGTRGTRLRQGSGGHVTIVLITHERDIAAYGSRTVDFRDGMVLQ
;
A
#
# COMPACT_ATOMS: atom_id res chain seq x y z
N MET A 1 6.25 -14.19 -2.02
CA MET A 1 5.32 -13.07 -2.31
C MET A 1 5.94 -12.03 -3.25
N ILE A 2 6.99 -11.34 -2.84
CA ILE A 2 7.75 -10.39 -3.65
C ILE A 2 9.17 -10.93 -3.83
N ALA A 3 9.71 -10.93 -5.05
CA ALA A 3 11.12 -11.10 -5.31
C ALA A 3 11.57 -10.11 -6.38
N VAL A 4 12.57 -9.30 -6.07
CA VAL A 4 13.21 -8.38 -7.00
C VAL A 4 14.68 -8.77 -7.15
N HIS A 5 15.18 -8.78 -8.39
CA HIS A 5 16.54 -9.16 -8.74
C HIS A 5 17.16 -8.08 -9.60
N ASP A 6 18.25 -7.49 -9.13
CA ASP A 6 19.03 -6.46 -9.80
C ASP A 6 18.17 -5.31 -10.35
N LEU A 7 17.13 -4.91 -9.59
CA LEU A 7 16.14 -3.95 -10.01
C LEU A 7 16.75 -2.56 -10.14
N ALA A 8 16.75 -2.00 -11.34
CA ALA A 8 17.27 -0.68 -11.63
C ALA A 8 16.19 0.25 -12.21
N LYS A 9 16.27 1.53 -11.87
CA LYS A 9 15.42 2.56 -12.44
C LYS A 9 16.21 3.83 -12.74
N GLN A 10 16.06 4.29 -13.97
CA GLN A 10 16.66 5.53 -14.45
C GLN A 10 15.56 6.46 -14.96
N TYR A 11 15.71 7.75 -14.69
CA TYR A 11 14.89 8.81 -15.26
C TYR A 11 15.76 9.75 -16.05
N HIS A 12 15.33 10.14 -17.25
CA HIS A 12 15.98 11.15 -18.07
C HIS A 12 15.29 12.50 -17.84
N VAL A 13 16.04 13.48 -17.36
CA VAL A 13 15.56 14.85 -17.10
C VAL A 13 16.46 15.79 -17.90
N GLY A 14 16.01 16.19 -19.10
CA GLY A 14 16.88 16.90 -20.06
C GLY A 14 18.09 16.04 -20.42
N ASP A 15 19.28 16.60 -20.30
CA ASP A 15 20.55 15.91 -20.59
C ASP A 15 21.10 15.10 -19.40
N THR A 16 20.39 15.08 -18.27
CA THR A 16 20.85 14.39 -17.05
C THR A 16 20.11 13.08 -16.87
N THR A 17 20.85 11.99 -16.55
CA THR A 17 20.29 10.71 -16.15
C THR A 17 20.36 10.56 -14.64
N VAL A 18 19.20 10.43 -14.00
CA VAL A 18 19.07 10.16 -12.57
C VAL A 18 18.89 8.67 -12.34
N HIS A 19 19.83 8.04 -11.65
CA HIS A 19 19.77 6.63 -11.25
C HIS A 19 19.02 6.51 -9.91
N ALA A 20 17.71 6.32 -9.96
CA ALA A 20 16.87 6.25 -8.77
C ALA A 20 16.98 4.90 -8.04
N LEU A 21 17.18 3.80 -8.77
CA LEU A 21 17.52 2.48 -8.22
C LEU A 21 18.73 1.90 -8.98
N ARG A 22 19.62 1.22 -8.23
CA ARG A 22 20.94 0.79 -8.70
C ARG A 22 21.19 -0.70 -8.41
N GLY A 23 20.30 -1.60 -8.90
CA GLY A 23 20.46 -3.04 -8.74
C GLY A 23 19.94 -3.56 -7.39
N VAL A 24 18.74 -3.16 -7.00
CA VAL A 24 18.11 -3.65 -5.77
C VAL A 24 17.74 -5.13 -5.91
N THR A 25 18.25 -5.96 -5.00
CA THR A 25 17.86 -7.37 -4.86
C THR A 25 17.31 -7.59 -3.46
N LEU A 26 16.03 -8.01 -3.39
CA LEU A 26 15.29 -8.18 -2.14
C LEU A 26 14.16 -9.20 -2.32
N SER A 27 13.91 -10.02 -1.29
CA SER A 27 12.72 -10.87 -1.21
C SER A 27 11.88 -10.53 0.01
N ILE A 28 10.56 -10.60 -0.14
CA ILE A 28 9.57 -10.41 0.95
C ILE A 28 8.62 -11.59 0.92
N ALA A 29 8.52 -12.28 2.06
CA ALA A 29 7.65 -13.43 2.21
C ALA A 29 6.17 -13.04 2.28
N ALA A 30 5.27 -13.98 2.01
CA ALA A 30 3.84 -13.75 2.21
C ALA A 30 3.52 -13.56 3.70
N GLY A 31 2.71 -12.55 4.02
CA GLY A 31 2.36 -12.20 5.39
C GLY A 31 3.45 -11.47 6.18
N GLU A 32 4.58 -11.12 5.55
CA GLU A 32 5.64 -10.35 6.20
C GLU A 32 5.25 -8.87 6.29
N PHE A 33 5.61 -8.22 7.41
CA PHE A 33 5.52 -6.77 7.57
C PHE A 33 6.92 -6.18 7.48
N VAL A 34 7.25 -5.61 6.32
CA VAL A 34 8.55 -4.98 6.06
C VAL A 34 8.43 -3.47 6.13
N THR A 35 9.34 -2.85 6.87
CA THR A 35 9.50 -1.39 6.85
C THR A 35 10.72 -1.01 6.01
N VAL A 36 10.56 -0.01 5.15
CA VAL A 36 11.61 0.55 4.31
C VAL A 36 11.96 1.93 4.82
N VAL A 37 13.19 2.10 5.27
CA VAL A 37 13.69 3.36 5.83
C VAL A 37 14.83 3.93 4.98
N GLY A 38 15.20 5.16 5.22
CA GLY A 38 16.34 5.83 4.57
C GLY A 38 16.09 7.31 4.35
N PRO A 39 17.11 8.10 4.03
CA PRO A 39 16.99 9.54 3.82
C PRO A 39 16.10 9.90 2.62
N SER A 40 15.65 11.16 2.56
CA SER A 40 14.95 11.67 1.37
C SER A 40 15.83 11.53 0.13
N GLY A 41 15.23 11.16 -1.00
CA GLY A 41 15.96 10.94 -2.25
C GLY A 41 16.71 9.60 -2.35
N SER A 42 16.64 8.71 -1.35
CA SER A 42 17.34 7.41 -1.40
C SER A 42 16.73 6.37 -2.36
N GLY A 43 15.59 6.66 -3.00
CA GLY A 43 14.95 5.77 -3.96
C GLY A 43 13.72 5.01 -3.43
N LYS A 44 13.32 5.17 -2.17
CA LYS A 44 12.19 4.44 -1.53
C LYS A 44 10.87 4.59 -2.28
N SER A 45 10.46 5.82 -2.60
CA SER A 45 9.20 6.06 -3.34
C SER A 45 9.26 5.49 -4.75
N THR A 46 10.42 5.54 -5.42
CA THR A 46 10.62 4.89 -6.73
C THR A 46 10.48 3.37 -6.61
N PHE A 47 11.08 2.78 -5.57
CA PHE A 47 10.94 1.36 -5.29
C PHE A 47 9.49 0.98 -5.04
N MET A 48 8.78 1.74 -4.20
CA MET A 48 7.36 1.52 -3.94
C MET A 48 6.49 1.67 -5.20
N HIS A 49 6.77 2.64 -6.08
CA HIS A 49 6.05 2.80 -7.35
C HIS A 49 6.20 1.58 -8.24
N ILE A 50 7.40 0.97 -8.29
CA ILE A 50 7.63 -0.26 -9.06
C ILE A 50 6.91 -1.44 -8.39
N LEU A 51 7.04 -1.62 -7.07
CA LEU A 51 6.31 -2.67 -6.35
C LEU A 51 4.80 -2.54 -6.52
N GLY A 52 4.32 -1.29 -6.58
CA GLY A 52 2.93 -0.95 -6.80
C GLY A 52 2.44 -1.08 -8.24
N CYS A 53 3.28 -1.52 -9.17
CA CYS A 53 2.94 -1.53 -10.61
C CYS A 53 2.47 -0.17 -11.13
N LEU A 54 2.94 0.94 -10.53
CA LEU A 54 2.69 2.32 -10.97
C LEU A 54 3.75 2.77 -11.98
N ASP A 55 4.94 2.18 -11.91
CA ASP A 55 6.05 2.42 -12.83
C ASP A 55 6.73 1.10 -13.18
N ARG A 56 7.58 1.10 -14.21
CA ARG A 56 8.35 -0.05 -14.67
C ARG A 56 9.82 0.11 -14.32
N PRO A 57 10.52 -0.97 -13.98
CA PRO A 57 11.97 -0.93 -13.89
C PRO A 57 12.58 -0.66 -15.27
N THR A 58 13.76 -0.04 -15.29
CA THR A 58 14.58 0.11 -16.51
C THR A 58 15.34 -1.19 -16.81
N ALA A 59 15.71 -1.93 -15.76
CA ALA A 59 16.37 -3.23 -15.85
C ALA A 59 16.09 -4.05 -14.58
N GLY A 60 16.43 -5.34 -14.62
CA GLY A 60 16.18 -6.29 -13.55
C GLY A 60 14.80 -6.95 -13.66
N ARG A 61 14.44 -7.73 -12.63
CA ARG A 61 13.19 -8.50 -12.61
C ARG A 61 12.41 -8.24 -11.34
N TYR A 62 11.08 -8.19 -11.47
CA TYR A 62 10.15 -8.15 -10.36
C TYR A 62 9.11 -9.26 -10.48
N LEU A 63 9.13 -10.17 -9.52
CA LEU A 63 8.16 -11.26 -9.39
C LEU A 63 7.18 -10.90 -8.27
N LEU A 64 5.89 -10.89 -8.57
CA LEU A 64 4.79 -10.73 -7.61
C LEU A 64 3.93 -12.00 -7.63
N ASN A 65 3.86 -12.71 -6.50
CA ASN A 65 3.23 -14.03 -6.43
C ASN A 65 3.75 -14.99 -7.52
N ASP A 66 5.07 -15.05 -7.68
CA ASP A 66 5.80 -15.87 -8.66
C ASP A 66 5.51 -15.52 -10.14
N ARG A 67 4.70 -14.50 -10.41
CA ARG A 67 4.45 -13.95 -11.74
C ARG A 67 5.44 -12.81 -12.02
N ASP A 68 6.16 -12.87 -13.14
CA ASP A 68 7.00 -11.76 -13.61
C ASP A 68 6.10 -10.61 -14.11
N VAL A 69 6.20 -9.46 -13.44
CA VAL A 69 5.45 -8.26 -13.77
C VAL A 69 6.30 -7.15 -14.38
N SER A 70 7.61 -7.37 -14.53
CA SER A 70 8.59 -6.36 -14.97
C SER A 70 8.28 -5.74 -16.32
N SER A 71 7.78 -6.54 -17.26
CA SER A 71 7.56 -6.15 -18.65
C SER A 71 6.09 -6.18 -19.09
N LEU A 72 5.15 -6.36 -18.18
CA LEU A 72 3.73 -6.41 -18.51
C LEU A 72 3.25 -5.10 -19.16
N PRO A 73 2.30 -5.16 -20.12
CA PRO A 73 1.66 -3.97 -20.65
C PRO A 73 0.91 -3.18 -19.56
N LEU A 74 0.65 -1.89 -19.79
CA LEU A 74 0.07 -0.99 -18.78
C LEU A 74 -1.31 -1.43 -18.28
N ASP A 75 -2.13 -1.99 -19.15
CA ASP A 75 -3.46 -2.53 -18.81
C ASP A 75 -3.37 -3.77 -17.92
N GLU A 76 -2.39 -4.65 -18.15
CA GLU A 76 -2.11 -5.80 -17.28
C GLU A 76 -1.55 -5.34 -15.92
N LEU A 77 -0.65 -4.35 -15.89
CA LEU A 77 -0.18 -3.75 -14.63
C LEU A 77 -1.33 -3.11 -13.85
N ALA A 78 -2.26 -2.43 -14.54
CA ALA A 78 -3.45 -1.86 -13.89
C ALA A 78 -4.35 -2.95 -13.28
N ARG A 79 -4.47 -4.10 -13.96
CA ARG A 79 -5.21 -5.25 -13.45
C ARG A 79 -4.53 -5.85 -12.21
N VAL A 80 -3.23 -6.15 -12.29
CA VAL A 80 -2.44 -6.65 -11.15
C VAL A 80 -2.58 -5.73 -9.96
N ARG A 81 -2.46 -4.41 -10.18
CA ARG A 81 -2.61 -3.39 -9.14
C ARG A 81 -3.99 -3.44 -8.47
N ASN A 82 -5.08 -3.50 -9.25
CA ASN A 82 -6.43 -3.52 -8.69
C ASN A 82 -6.75 -4.81 -7.94
N GLU A 83 -6.28 -5.96 -8.44
CA GLU A 83 -6.61 -7.28 -7.89
C GLU A 83 -5.70 -7.70 -6.72
N THR A 84 -4.47 -7.17 -6.65
CA THR A 84 -3.44 -7.71 -5.75
C THR A 84 -2.93 -6.70 -4.74
N ILE A 85 -2.99 -5.39 -5.05
CA ILE A 85 -2.28 -4.36 -4.30
C ILE A 85 -3.26 -3.32 -3.74
N GLY A 86 -3.17 -3.07 -2.43
CA GLY A 86 -3.79 -1.92 -1.77
C GLY A 86 -2.76 -0.81 -1.54
N PHE A 87 -3.20 0.45 -1.64
CA PHE A 87 -2.34 1.61 -1.41
C PHE A 87 -2.87 2.49 -0.29
N VAL A 88 -1.97 2.90 0.58
CA VAL A 88 -2.20 3.91 1.62
C VAL A 88 -1.14 4.98 1.50
N PHE A 89 -1.54 6.25 1.35
CA PHE A 89 -0.65 7.39 1.15
C PHE A 89 -0.70 8.36 2.32
N GLN A 90 0.34 9.13 2.51
CA GLN A 90 0.44 10.19 3.50
C GLN A 90 -0.70 11.23 3.35
N GLY A 91 -1.04 11.61 2.13
CA GLY A 91 -2.06 12.61 1.82
C GLY A 91 -3.50 12.08 1.80
N PHE A 92 -3.77 10.84 2.31
CA PHE A 92 -5.07 10.14 2.30
C PHE A 92 -5.63 9.91 0.88
N ASN A 93 -5.52 10.85 -0.03
CA ASN A 93 -5.99 10.81 -1.43
C ASN A 93 -7.49 10.42 -1.54
N LEU A 94 -8.31 10.99 -0.66
CA LEU A 94 -9.76 10.83 -0.69
C LEU A 94 -10.39 11.85 -1.65
N LEU A 95 -11.46 11.44 -2.33
CA LEU A 95 -12.27 12.34 -3.12
C LEU A 95 -13.08 13.27 -2.19
N ALA A 96 -12.74 14.56 -2.17
CA ALA A 96 -13.22 15.53 -1.17
C ALA A 96 -14.75 15.72 -1.14
N ARG A 97 -15.43 15.53 -2.28
CA ARG A 97 -16.88 15.70 -2.42
C ARG A 97 -17.64 14.38 -2.40
N THR A 98 -17.03 13.31 -1.94
CA THR A 98 -17.56 11.96 -1.96
C THR A 98 -17.56 11.41 -0.54
N PRO A 99 -18.67 10.81 -0.04
CA PRO A 99 -18.73 10.21 1.29
C PRO A 99 -17.69 9.11 1.51
N ALA A 100 -17.35 8.83 2.76
CA ALA A 100 -16.35 7.83 3.12
C ALA A 100 -16.63 6.46 2.49
N VAL A 101 -17.86 5.98 2.56
CA VAL A 101 -18.23 4.68 1.99
C VAL A 101 -18.06 4.62 0.47
N GLU A 102 -18.39 5.69 -0.26
CA GLU A 102 -18.20 5.74 -1.70
C GLU A 102 -16.71 5.86 -2.08
N ASN A 103 -15.90 6.56 -1.28
CA ASN A 103 -14.44 6.53 -1.41
C ASN A 103 -13.90 5.09 -1.30
N VAL A 104 -14.45 4.31 -0.37
CA VAL A 104 -14.07 2.89 -0.18
C VAL A 104 -14.57 2.01 -1.31
N GLU A 105 -15.73 2.31 -1.92
CA GLU A 105 -16.27 1.56 -3.06
C GLU A 105 -15.45 1.71 -4.36
N LEU A 106 -14.67 2.80 -4.50
CA LEU A 106 -13.99 3.15 -5.75
C LEU A 106 -13.18 2.00 -6.40
N PRO A 107 -12.32 1.26 -5.67
CA PRO A 107 -11.53 0.18 -6.27
C PRO A 107 -12.40 -0.95 -6.86
N LEU A 108 -13.61 -1.17 -6.33
CA LEU A 108 -14.54 -2.18 -6.82
C LEU A 108 -15.22 -1.82 -8.14
N LEU A 109 -15.17 -0.54 -8.55
CA LEU A 109 -15.67 -0.09 -9.85
C LEU A 109 -14.73 -0.48 -11.01
N TYR A 110 -13.46 -0.72 -10.72
CA TYR A 110 -12.42 -1.03 -11.70
C TYR A 110 -12.06 -2.51 -11.79
N THR A 111 -12.75 -3.36 -11.01
CA THR A 111 -12.49 -4.82 -11.06
C THR A 111 -12.96 -5.40 -12.40
N ARG A 112 -12.11 -6.24 -13.02
CA ARG A 112 -12.43 -6.94 -14.27
C ARG A 112 -13.01 -8.35 -14.07
N GLN A 113 -13.13 -8.82 -12.84
CA GLN A 113 -13.73 -10.13 -12.52
C GLN A 113 -15.26 -10.17 -12.71
N GLY A 114 -15.81 -9.17 -13.37
CA GLY A 114 -17.25 -8.97 -13.59
C GLY A 114 -17.74 -7.69 -12.88
N VAL A 115 -18.92 -7.24 -13.29
CA VAL A 115 -19.55 -6.05 -12.67
C VAL A 115 -20.01 -6.41 -11.27
N VAL A 116 -19.30 -5.95 -10.24
CA VAL A 116 -19.78 -6.05 -8.86
C VAL A 116 -21.05 -5.22 -8.72
N LYS A 117 -22.16 -5.85 -8.34
CA LYS A 117 -23.45 -5.15 -8.18
C LYS A 117 -23.35 -4.05 -7.13
N ALA A 118 -24.10 -2.96 -7.30
CA ALA A 118 -24.07 -1.79 -6.39
C ALA A 118 -24.31 -2.19 -4.93
N ARG A 119 -25.26 -3.09 -4.67
CA ARG A 119 -25.53 -3.62 -3.33
C ARG A 119 -24.32 -4.32 -2.72
N GLU A 120 -23.66 -5.19 -3.48
CA GLU A 120 -22.49 -5.94 -3.05
C GLU A 120 -21.28 -5.00 -2.79
N ARG A 121 -21.06 -3.99 -3.67
CA ARG A 121 -20.02 -2.98 -3.43
C ARG A 121 -20.26 -2.26 -2.09
N ARG A 122 -21.52 -1.86 -1.84
CA ARG A 122 -21.89 -1.18 -0.60
C ARG A 122 -21.65 -2.07 0.63
N GLU A 123 -22.04 -3.33 0.56
CA GLU A 123 -21.85 -4.30 1.64
C GLU A 123 -20.35 -4.51 1.93
N ARG A 124 -19.51 -4.67 0.90
CA ARG A 124 -18.05 -4.81 1.06
C ARG A 124 -17.41 -3.53 1.61
N ALA A 125 -17.82 -2.35 1.16
CA ALA A 125 -17.32 -1.08 1.66
C ALA A 125 -17.70 -0.85 3.12
N MET A 126 -18.93 -1.17 3.52
CA MET A 126 -19.36 -1.09 4.91
C MET A 126 -18.58 -2.04 5.81
N ALA A 127 -18.34 -3.28 5.39
CA ALA A 127 -17.50 -4.23 6.13
C ALA A 127 -16.05 -3.72 6.27
N ALA A 128 -15.49 -3.08 5.24
CA ALA A 128 -14.17 -2.49 5.31
C ALA A 128 -14.11 -1.29 6.28
N LEU A 129 -15.16 -0.47 6.33
CA LEU A 129 -15.27 0.64 7.30
C LEU A 129 -15.46 0.12 8.73
N GLU A 130 -16.23 -0.94 8.93
CA GLU A 130 -16.38 -1.60 10.22
C GLU A 130 -15.04 -2.12 10.74
N ALA A 131 -14.24 -2.72 9.85
CA ALA A 131 -12.91 -3.24 10.17
C ALA A 131 -11.94 -2.18 10.72
N VAL A 132 -12.14 -0.91 10.37
CA VAL A 132 -11.35 0.25 10.86
C VAL A 132 -12.10 1.12 11.89
N GLY A 133 -13.27 0.67 12.35
CA GLY A 133 -14.06 1.35 13.39
C GLY A 133 -14.75 2.64 12.93
N LEU A 134 -15.20 2.70 11.67
CA LEU A 134 -15.81 3.90 11.07
C LEU A 134 -17.21 3.65 10.48
N THR A 135 -17.96 2.67 10.97
CA THR A 135 -19.30 2.35 10.48
C THR A 135 -20.26 3.54 10.59
N ASP A 136 -20.22 4.26 11.72
CA ASP A 136 -21.04 5.45 12.01
C ASP A 136 -20.60 6.71 11.24
N ARG A 137 -19.46 6.65 10.55
CA ARG A 137 -18.89 7.72 9.72
C ARG A 137 -19.04 7.48 8.22
N ALA A 138 -19.71 6.42 7.81
CA ALA A 138 -19.83 5.99 6.40
C ALA A 138 -20.38 7.08 5.46
N SER A 139 -21.30 7.93 5.93
CA SER A 139 -21.92 9.03 5.16
C SER A 139 -21.15 10.35 5.26
N HIS A 140 -20.10 10.45 6.08
CA HIS A 140 -19.35 11.69 6.25
C HIS A 140 -18.41 11.93 5.05
N HIS A 141 -18.29 13.20 4.67
CA HIS A 141 -17.30 13.65 3.69
C HIS A 141 -15.94 13.85 4.35
N PRO A 142 -14.80 13.82 3.60
CA PRO A 142 -13.47 13.98 4.15
C PRO A 142 -13.28 15.22 5.03
N ASN A 143 -13.88 16.34 4.67
CA ASN A 143 -13.82 17.58 5.46
C ASN A 143 -14.57 17.53 6.82
N GLN A 144 -15.34 16.48 7.06
CA GLN A 144 -16.07 16.22 8.31
C GLN A 144 -15.35 15.17 9.19
N LEU A 145 -14.20 14.69 8.74
CA LEU A 145 -13.40 13.65 9.38
C LEU A 145 -12.07 14.22 9.89
N SER A 146 -11.63 13.76 11.07
CA SER A 146 -10.26 14.04 11.53
C SER A 146 -9.21 13.41 10.61
N GLY A 147 -7.95 13.83 10.67
CA GLY A 147 -6.85 13.25 9.89
C GLY A 147 -6.74 11.73 10.08
N GLY A 148 -6.80 11.25 11.32
CA GLY A 148 -6.78 9.83 11.62
C GLY A 148 -7.99 9.07 11.08
N GLN A 149 -9.19 9.67 11.10
CA GLN A 149 -10.38 9.09 10.48
C GLN A 149 -10.24 9.04 8.96
N GLN A 150 -9.70 10.08 8.32
CA GLN A 150 -9.42 10.08 6.88
C GLN A 150 -8.42 8.98 6.52
N GLN A 151 -7.37 8.79 7.32
CA GLN A 151 -6.40 7.72 7.10
C GLN A 151 -7.02 6.33 7.25
N ARG A 152 -7.89 6.14 8.25
CA ARG A 152 -8.65 4.88 8.39
C ARG A 152 -9.57 4.63 7.20
N VAL A 153 -10.22 5.65 6.62
CA VAL A 153 -10.99 5.52 5.36
C VAL A 153 -10.06 5.11 4.20
N ALA A 154 -8.87 5.70 4.10
CA ALA A 154 -7.88 5.32 3.07
C ALA A 154 -7.42 3.86 3.23
N ILE A 155 -7.22 3.39 4.47
CA ILE A 155 -6.91 1.98 4.77
C ILE A 155 -8.09 1.08 4.39
N ALA A 156 -9.33 1.42 4.76
CA ALA A 156 -10.52 0.66 4.37
C ALA A 156 -10.65 0.55 2.85
N ARG A 157 -10.41 1.64 2.13
CA ARG A 157 -10.36 1.66 0.66
C ARG A 157 -9.29 0.73 0.10
N ALA A 158 -8.10 0.71 0.70
CA ALA A 158 -7.02 -0.19 0.27
C ALA A 158 -7.35 -1.67 0.50
N LEU A 159 -8.16 -1.98 1.51
CA LEU A 159 -8.52 -3.35 1.90
C LEU A 159 -9.75 -3.91 1.19
N VAL A 160 -10.60 -3.08 0.59
CA VAL A 160 -11.93 -3.46 0.07
C VAL A 160 -11.86 -4.50 -1.06
N THR A 161 -10.76 -4.54 -1.82
CA THR A 161 -10.48 -5.54 -2.86
C THR A 161 -9.86 -6.83 -2.29
N GLN A 162 -9.61 -6.89 -0.99
CA GLN A 162 -8.92 -8.00 -0.31
C GLN A 162 -7.53 -8.28 -0.89
N PRO A 163 -6.65 -7.26 -0.96
CA PRO A 163 -5.34 -7.40 -1.58
C PRO A 163 -4.44 -8.35 -0.80
N SER A 164 -3.50 -9.01 -1.48
CA SER A 164 -2.44 -9.80 -0.84
C SER A 164 -1.23 -8.96 -0.44
N LEU A 165 -1.09 -7.75 -1.02
CA LEU A 165 -0.02 -6.78 -0.73
C LEU A 165 -0.62 -5.42 -0.38
N LEU A 166 -0.19 -4.84 0.73
CA LEU A 166 -0.51 -3.47 1.13
C LEU A 166 0.77 -2.63 1.09
N LEU A 167 0.76 -1.58 0.30
CA LEU A 167 1.84 -0.61 0.19
C LEU A 167 1.44 0.68 0.91
N ALA A 168 2.24 1.11 1.88
CA ALA A 168 1.98 2.30 2.67
C ALA A 168 3.15 3.29 2.57
N ASP A 169 2.91 4.48 2.05
CA ASP A 169 3.89 5.56 1.90
C ASP A 169 3.66 6.63 2.96
N GLU A 170 4.51 6.65 3.97
CA GLU A 170 4.45 7.56 5.11
C GLU A 170 3.02 7.72 5.70
N PRO A 171 2.35 6.61 6.07
CA PRO A 171 0.91 6.64 6.39
C PRO A 171 0.57 7.43 7.64
N THR A 172 1.56 7.83 8.43
CA THR A 172 1.45 8.59 9.69
C THR A 172 1.95 10.02 9.57
N GLY A 173 2.60 10.39 8.49
CA GLY A 173 3.33 11.65 8.36
C GLY A 173 2.49 12.95 8.47
N ASN A 174 1.15 12.85 8.45
CA ASN A 174 0.23 13.98 8.64
C ASN A 174 -0.62 13.84 9.92
N LEU A 175 -0.21 12.96 10.85
CA LEU A 175 -0.96 12.65 12.05
C LEU A 175 -0.15 13.02 13.30
N ASP A 176 -0.86 13.27 14.41
CA ASP A 176 -0.23 13.35 15.72
C ASP A 176 0.22 11.95 16.20
N SER A 177 1.14 11.92 17.18
CA SER A 177 1.75 10.68 17.65
C SER A 177 0.73 9.65 18.17
N SER A 178 -0.31 10.09 18.88
CA SER A 178 -1.34 9.20 19.42
C SER A 178 -2.13 8.53 18.29
N THR A 179 -2.57 9.32 17.33
CA THR A 179 -3.31 8.85 16.14
C THR A 179 -2.42 7.97 15.26
N SER A 180 -1.13 8.27 15.16
CA SER A 180 -0.16 7.46 14.42
C SER A 180 -0.08 6.05 14.99
N HIS A 181 0.01 5.91 16.32
CA HIS A 181 0.01 4.59 16.97
C HIS A 181 -1.29 3.82 16.73
N GLU A 182 -2.46 4.47 16.81
CA GLU A 182 -3.75 3.82 16.52
C GLU A 182 -3.80 3.29 15.07
N VAL A 183 -3.31 4.05 14.11
CA VAL A 183 -3.21 3.63 12.70
C VAL A 183 -2.25 2.46 12.56
N MET A 184 -1.10 2.48 13.23
CA MET A 184 -0.12 1.40 13.16
C MET A 184 -0.62 0.10 13.81
N GLU A 185 -1.46 0.16 14.86
CA GLU A 185 -2.11 -1.03 15.43
C GLU A 185 -3.05 -1.70 14.41
N ILE A 186 -3.72 -0.93 13.52
CA ILE A 186 -4.51 -1.49 12.43
C ILE A 186 -3.59 -2.29 11.49
N PHE A 187 -2.46 -1.71 11.05
CA PHE A 187 -1.51 -2.42 10.19
C PHE A 187 -0.95 -3.70 10.85
N ALA A 188 -0.56 -3.63 12.12
CA ALA A 188 -0.08 -4.79 12.87
C ALA A 188 -1.14 -5.90 12.96
N GLY A 189 -2.41 -5.53 13.12
CA GLY A 189 -3.54 -6.46 13.11
C GLY A 189 -3.74 -7.19 11.78
N LEU A 190 -3.44 -6.55 10.66
CA LEU A 190 -3.57 -7.15 9.32
C LEU A 190 -2.53 -8.24 9.04
N CYS A 191 -1.34 -8.16 9.63
CA CYS A 191 -0.26 -9.16 9.51
C CYS A 191 -0.39 -10.35 10.46
N GLY A 192 -1.42 -10.39 11.31
CA GLY A 192 -1.65 -11.50 12.24
C GLY A 192 -0.66 -11.58 13.40
N THR A 193 0.20 -10.59 13.59
CA THR A 193 1.14 -10.52 14.72
C THR A 193 0.43 -10.27 16.05
N ARG A 194 -0.81 -9.79 16.03
CA ARG A 194 -1.67 -9.54 17.21
C ARG A 194 -3.13 -9.85 16.86
N GLY A 195 -3.55 -11.09 16.96
CA GLY A 195 -4.92 -11.64 17.10
C GLY A 195 -6.17 -10.83 16.72
N THR A 196 -6.14 -10.01 15.68
CA THR A 196 -7.26 -9.12 15.33
C THR A 196 -8.21 -9.78 14.32
N ARG A 197 -9.53 -9.64 14.55
CA ARG A 197 -10.65 -10.22 13.77
C ARG A 197 -10.81 -9.64 12.35
N LEU A 198 -9.80 -8.98 11.77
CA LEU A 198 -9.94 -8.29 10.47
C LEU A 198 -10.01 -9.22 9.25
N ARG A 199 -10.24 -10.53 9.45
CA ARG A 199 -10.31 -11.51 8.35
C ARG A 199 -11.49 -12.45 8.49
N GLN A 200 -12.54 -12.14 7.74
CA GLN A 200 -13.50 -13.15 7.27
C GLN A 200 -13.26 -13.37 5.77
N GLY A 201 -12.40 -14.33 5.44
CA GLY A 201 -12.12 -14.73 4.07
C GLY A 201 -10.97 -15.75 4.02
N SER A 202 -11.01 -16.67 3.10
CA SER A 202 -10.13 -17.85 2.94
C SER A 202 -8.69 -17.55 2.47
N GLY A 203 -8.18 -16.37 2.67
CA GLY A 203 -6.81 -16.00 2.25
C GLY A 203 -5.91 -15.63 3.43
N GLY A 204 -4.66 -16.11 3.45
CA GLY A 204 -3.60 -15.87 4.47
C GLY A 204 -3.36 -14.39 4.86
N HIS A 205 -2.38 -14.07 5.71
CA HIS A 205 -2.05 -12.72 6.17
C HIS A 205 -1.69 -11.77 5.02
N VAL A 206 -2.06 -10.49 5.12
CA VAL A 206 -1.66 -9.46 4.15
C VAL A 206 -0.18 -9.18 4.32
N THR A 207 0.56 -9.15 3.22
CA THR A 207 1.95 -8.69 3.20
C THR A 207 1.94 -7.16 3.22
N ILE A 208 2.75 -6.54 4.08
CA ILE A 208 2.82 -5.08 4.19
C ILE A 208 4.23 -4.61 3.87
N VAL A 209 4.33 -3.61 3.00
CA VAL A 209 5.55 -2.83 2.78
C VAL A 209 5.24 -1.38 3.13
N LEU A 210 5.86 -0.88 4.18
CA LEU A 210 5.64 0.45 4.70
C LEU A 210 6.92 1.28 4.54
N ILE A 211 6.81 2.44 3.92
CA ILE A 211 7.89 3.44 3.87
C ILE A 211 7.68 4.43 5.00
N THR A 212 8.74 4.68 5.77
CA THR A 212 8.76 5.73 6.79
C THR A 212 10.17 6.23 7.03
N HIS A 213 10.29 7.45 7.53
CA HIS A 213 11.54 7.99 8.07
C HIS A 213 11.51 8.04 9.61
N GLU A 214 10.39 7.68 10.24
CA GLU A 214 10.18 7.65 11.69
C GLU A 214 10.60 6.27 12.25
N ARG A 215 11.51 6.25 13.22
CA ARG A 215 12.08 5.00 13.78
C ARG A 215 11.10 4.21 14.63
N ASP A 216 10.24 4.89 15.37
CA ASP A 216 9.17 4.31 16.18
C ASP A 216 8.11 3.63 15.32
N ILE A 217 7.75 4.24 14.18
CA ILE A 217 6.87 3.65 13.19
C ILE A 217 7.55 2.44 12.49
N ALA A 218 8.84 2.56 12.19
CA ALA A 218 9.58 1.46 11.59
C ALA A 218 9.64 0.21 12.49
N ALA A 219 9.59 0.37 13.81
CA ALA A 219 9.62 -0.70 14.77
C ALA A 219 8.36 -1.62 14.77
N TYR A 220 7.28 -1.23 14.08
CA TYR A 220 6.11 -2.09 13.88
C TYR A 220 6.37 -3.22 12.87
N GLY A 221 7.31 -3.05 11.95
CA GLY A 221 7.71 -4.08 11.00
C GLY A 221 8.45 -5.24 11.66
N SER A 222 8.26 -6.45 11.12
CA SER A 222 9.05 -7.62 11.53
C SER A 222 10.49 -7.56 11.01
N ARG A 223 10.72 -6.77 9.96
CA ARG A 223 12.04 -6.52 9.35
C ARG A 223 12.12 -5.11 8.81
N THR A 224 13.27 -4.47 9.01
CA THR A 224 13.59 -3.17 8.42
C THR A 224 14.59 -3.33 7.28
N VAL A 225 14.35 -2.63 6.18
CA VAL A 225 15.22 -2.55 5.00
C VAL A 225 15.69 -1.11 4.87
N ASP A 226 17.00 -0.89 4.92
CA ASP A 226 17.59 0.45 4.80
C ASP A 226 17.94 0.77 3.35
N PHE A 227 17.45 1.90 2.85
CA PHE A 227 17.70 2.39 1.49
C PHE A 227 18.66 3.57 1.51
N ARG A 228 19.73 3.48 0.73
CA ARG A 228 20.66 4.59 0.54
C ARG A 228 21.14 4.65 -0.91
N ASP A 229 21.07 5.85 -1.53
CA ASP A 229 21.58 6.13 -2.87
C ASP A 229 21.10 5.14 -3.95
N GLY A 230 19.85 4.70 -3.86
CA GLY A 230 19.23 3.75 -4.80
C GLY A 230 19.57 2.28 -4.55
N MET A 231 20.20 1.96 -3.43
CA MET A 231 20.58 0.59 -3.02
C MET A 231 19.99 0.21 -1.68
N VAL A 232 19.88 -1.09 -1.43
CA VAL A 232 19.59 -1.67 -0.12
C VAL A 232 20.90 -1.90 0.62
N LEU A 233 20.99 -1.36 1.85
CA LEU A 233 22.07 -1.67 2.78
C LEU A 233 21.71 -2.98 3.49
N GLN A 234 22.65 -3.92 3.50
CA GLN A 234 22.54 -5.21 4.22
C GLN A 234 22.91 -5.03 5.68
#